data_c604be36a873acbb64db1c97d5a70643
#
_entry.id   c604be36a873acbb64db1c97d5a70643
#
_cell.length_a   1.000
_cell.length_b   1.000
_cell.length_c   1.000
_cell.angle_alpha   90.00
_cell.angle_beta   90.00
_cell.angle_gamma   90.00
#
_symmetry.space_group_name_H-M   'P 1'
#
loop_
_entity.id
_entity.type
_entity.pdbx_description
1 polymer ?
#
loop_
_entity_poly.entity_id
_entity_poly.type
_entity_poly.pdbx_seq_one_letter_code
_entity_poly.pdbx_strand_id
1 'polypeptide(L)'
;MKVGVRLFARYREAAGRDHVELDLPEGGTVESAWEAVASRFPVLRQYRPFTLFALGTDYVQSTHVLNQGDEVCLFPPVSGGSDDDLVEVTDRPLSEERLLAAVGHPGAGGLVLFSGVVREETGGRRVKYLEYEAHAPMAAAKMREIAAAVRQRWPGVRGVALVHRIGRLEIGESSVMIAVSSPHRAEAFDACRFAIDTLKETVPVWKKEFFEDGEVWVGLQGDCDHRH
;
A
#
# COMPACT_ATOMS: atom_id res chain seq x y z
N MET A 1 -30.96 8.81 14.18
CA MET A 1 -29.95 8.25 15.11
C MET A 1 -28.70 9.11 15.11
N LYS A 2 -28.06 9.28 16.28
CA LYS A 2 -26.80 10.03 16.38
C LYS A 2 -25.63 9.12 16.16
N VAL A 3 -24.68 9.55 15.30
CA VAL A 3 -23.47 8.84 14.94
C VAL A 3 -22.29 9.81 15.02
N GLY A 4 -21.20 9.39 15.65
CA GLY A 4 -19.94 10.12 15.65
C GLY A 4 -19.13 9.81 14.40
N VAL A 5 -18.41 10.81 13.87
CA VAL A 5 -17.42 10.59 12.82
C VAL A 5 -16.11 11.21 13.25
N ARG A 6 -15.07 10.39 13.30
CA ARG A 6 -13.70 10.83 13.62
C ARG A 6 -12.89 10.98 12.34
N LEU A 7 -12.28 12.14 12.20
CA LEU A 7 -11.48 12.53 11.04
C LEU A 7 -9.99 12.46 11.38
N PHE A 8 -9.20 11.81 10.53
CA PHE A 8 -7.77 11.67 10.72
C PHE A 8 -6.97 12.45 9.66
N ALA A 9 -5.72 12.77 9.99
CA ALA A 9 -4.73 13.38 9.12
C ALA A 9 -5.33 14.56 8.30
N ARG A 10 -5.16 14.53 6.98
CA ARG A 10 -5.65 15.60 6.09
C ARG A 10 -7.16 15.85 6.16
N TYR A 11 -7.98 14.88 6.57
CA TYR A 11 -9.43 15.12 6.73
C TYR A 11 -9.68 16.01 7.95
N ARG A 12 -8.95 15.79 9.05
CA ARG A 12 -8.96 16.66 10.21
C ARG A 12 -8.50 18.08 9.87
N GLU A 13 -7.42 18.20 9.10
CA GLU A 13 -6.90 19.50 8.65
C GLU A 13 -7.90 20.22 7.74
N ALA A 14 -8.44 19.53 6.74
CA ALA A 14 -9.39 20.09 5.79
C ALA A 14 -10.73 20.50 6.43
N ALA A 15 -11.18 19.77 7.46
CA ALA A 15 -12.40 20.06 8.20
C ALA A 15 -12.17 21.06 9.36
N GLY A 16 -10.90 21.30 9.76
CA GLY A 16 -10.55 22.12 10.93
C GLY A 16 -10.99 21.52 12.27
N ARG A 17 -11.30 20.21 12.30
CA ARG A 17 -11.76 19.46 13.49
C ARG A 17 -11.52 17.97 13.31
N ASP A 18 -11.41 17.26 14.40
CA ASP A 18 -11.16 15.80 14.44
C ASP A 18 -12.42 14.97 14.63
N HIS A 19 -13.53 15.60 15.04
CA HIS A 19 -14.80 14.94 15.32
C HIS A 19 -15.99 15.69 14.76
N VAL A 20 -16.98 14.96 14.23
CA VAL A 20 -18.25 15.50 13.70
C VAL A 20 -19.40 14.63 14.22
N GLU A 21 -20.38 15.22 14.86
CA GLU A 21 -21.65 14.54 15.14
C GLU A 21 -22.61 14.66 13.97
N LEU A 22 -23.25 13.56 13.62
CA LEU A 22 -24.24 13.45 12.56
C LEU A 22 -25.57 12.94 13.10
N ASP A 23 -26.66 13.47 12.56
CA ASP A 23 -27.98 12.91 12.67
C ASP A 23 -28.33 12.17 11.38
N LEU A 24 -28.34 10.85 11.43
CA LEU A 24 -28.67 9.98 10.29
C LEU A 24 -30.05 9.33 10.50
N PRO A 25 -30.77 8.97 9.43
CA PRO A 25 -31.97 8.14 9.54
C PRO A 25 -31.64 6.76 10.13
N GLU A 26 -32.63 6.08 10.68
CA GLU A 26 -32.47 4.67 11.08
C GLU A 26 -32.11 3.80 9.87
N GLY A 27 -31.18 2.87 10.04
CA GLY A 27 -30.62 2.06 8.95
C GLY A 27 -29.63 2.80 8.05
N GLY A 28 -29.18 4.00 8.45
CA GLY A 28 -28.10 4.72 7.76
C GLY A 28 -26.81 3.90 7.73
N THR A 29 -26.06 4.03 6.65
CA THR A 29 -24.81 3.28 6.41
C THR A 29 -23.58 4.18 6.62
N VAL A 30 -22.41 3.57 6.61
CA VAL A 30 -21.12 4.28 6.57
C VAL A 30 -21.05 5.23 5.38
N GLU A 31 -21.62 4.85 4.22
CA GLU A 31 -21.76 5.75 3.06
C GLU A 31 -22.60 6.98 3.39
N SER A 32 -23.72 6.79 4.08
CA SER A 32 -24.58 7.92 4.51
C SER A 32 -23.83 8.87 5.43
N ALA A 33 -22.99 8.34 6.33
CA ALA A 33 -22.14 9.16 7.19
C ALA A 33 -21.09 9.94 6.37
N TRP A 34 -20.45 9.28 5.41
CA TRP A 34 -19.50 9.93 4.50
C TRP A 34 -20.16 11.08 3.73
N GLU A 35 -21.31 10.84 3.09
CA GLU A 35 -22.01 11.86 2.31
C GLU A 35 -22.43 13.07 3.17
N ALA A 36 -22.86 12.84 4.41
CA ALA A 36 -23.18 13.90 5.35
C ALA A 36 -21.92 14.74 5.71
N VAL A 37 -20.78 14.09 5.93
CA VAL A 37 -19.50 14.78 6.15
C VAL A 37 -19.05 15.53 4.90
N ALA A 38 -19.10 14.90 3.73
CA ALA A 38 -18.69 15.50 2.46
C ALA A 38 -19.59 16.68 2.05
N SER A 39 -20.85 16.69 2.49
CA SER A 39 -21.75 17.84 2.31
C SER A 39 -21.38 19.03 3.18
N ARG A 40 -20.88 18.77 4.41
CA ARG A 40 -20.37 19.82 5.32
C ARG A 40 -18.98 20.32 4.90
N PHE A 41 -18.16 19.43 4.35
CA PHE A 41 -16.77 19.69 3.94
C PHE A 41 -16.55 19.25 2.49
N PRO A 42 -17.01 20.03 1.49
CA PRO A 42 -16.99 19.62 0.07
C PRO A 42 -15.61 19.26 -0.47
N VAL A 43 -14.54 19.82 0.12
CA VAL A 43 -13.15 19.50 -0.23
C VAL A 43 -12.81 18.03 -0.02
N LEU A 44 -13.53 17.31 0.84
CA LEU A 44 -13.30 15.89 1.09
C LEU A 44 -13.82 14.99 -0.03
N ARG A 45 -14.77 15.43 -0.86
CA ARG A 45 -15.39 14.59 -1.92
C ARG A 45 -14.40 13.95 -2.86
N GLN A 46 -13.33 14.65 -3.22
CA GLN A 46 -12.28 14.14 -4.10
C GLN A 46 -11.55 12.90 -3.55
N TYR A 47 -11.63 12.67 -2.24
CA TYR A 47 -10.96 11.54 -1.59
C TYR A 47 -11.85 10.31 -1.42
N ARG A 48 -13.14 10.37 -1.80
CA ARG A 48 -14.08 9.26 -1.61
C ARG A 48 -13.58 7.91 -2.13
N PRO A 49 -13.02 7.81 -3.34
CA PRO A 49 -12.53 6.53 -3.87
C PRO A 49 -11.44 5.88 -3.02
N PHE A 50 -10.77 6.66 -2.21
CA PHE A 50 -9.59 6.24 -1.45
C PHE A 50 -9.82 6.25 0.07
N THR A 51 -11.02 6.60 0.52
CA THR A 51 -11.33 6.69 1.95
C THR A 51 -11.54 5.31 2.55
N LEU A 52 -10.80 5.01 3.63
CA LEU A 52 -10.99 3.84 4.45
C LEU A 52 -11.90 4.17 5.63
N PHE A 53 -12.71 3.18 6.01
CA PHE A 53 -13.66 3.30 7.12
C PHE A 53 -13.38 2.24 8.17
N ALA A 54 -13.49 2.61 9.45
CA ALA A 54 -13.46 1.66 10.54
C ALA A 54 -14.48 2.00 11.62
N LEU A 55 -14.96 0.96 12.32
CA LEU A 55 -15.74 1.04 13.55
C LEU A 55 -14.93 0.38 14.66
N GLY A 56 -14.57 1.16 15.69
CA GLY A 56 -13.64 0.67 16.70
C GLY A 56 -12.29 0.29 16.08
N THR A 57 -11.93 -0.99 16.14
CA THR A 57 -10.68 -1.55 15.62
C THR A 57 -10.81 -2.21 14.24
N ASP A 58 -12.04 -2.37 13.74
CA ASP A 58 -12.33 -3.17 12.55
C ASP A 58 -12.60 -2.29 11.33
N TYR A 59 -11.95 -2.61 10.20
CA TYR A 59 -12.28 -2.01 8.91
C TYR A 59 -13.64 -2.50 8.44
N VAL A 60 -14.47 -1.56 7.97
CA VAL A 60 -15.82 -1.83 7.48
C VAL A 60 -16.01 -1.33 6.06
N GLN A 61 -16.92 -1.97 5.34
CA GLN A 61 -17.34 -1.52 4.00
C GLN A 61 -18.28 -0.32 4.11
N SER A 62 -18.35 0.49 3.05
CA SER A 62 -19.24 1.64 3.00
C SER A 62 -20.73 1.27 3.13
N THR A 63 -21.09 0.04 2.81
CA THR A 63 -22.45 -0.52 2.92
C THR A 63 -22.81 -0.97 4.33
N HIS A 64 -21.87 -0.95 5.28
CA HIS A 64 -22.12 -1.36 6.66
C HIS A 64 -23.17 -0.46 7.31
N VAL A 65 -24.18 -1.07 7.93
CA VAL A 65 -25.29 -0.37 8.60
C VAL A 65 -24.82 0.08 9.99
N LEU A 66 -25.07 1.35 10.29
CA LEU A 66 -24.70 1.97 11.57
C LEU A 66 -25.81 1.86 12.60
N ASN A 67 -25.44 1.85 13.85
CA ASN A 67 -26.32 1.89 15.01
C ASN A 67 -26.20 3.23 15.76
N GLN A 68 -27.19 3.50 16.62
CA GLN A 68 -27.16 4.64 17.52
C GLN A 68 -25.90 4.63 18.39
N GLY A 69 -25.12 5.69 18.33
CA GLY A 69 -23.91 5.87 19.14
C GLY A 69 -22.63 5.31 18.52
N ASP A 70 -22.69 4.71 17.31
CA ASP A 70 -21.49 4.28 16.59
C ASP A 70 -20.57 5.47 16.29
N GLU A 71 -19.25 5.23 16.35
CA GLU A 71 -18.23 6.18 15.91
C GLU A 71 -17.49 5.62 14.69
N VAL A 72 -17.75 6.22 13.53
CA VAL A 72 -17.05 5.88 12.27
C VAL A 72 -15.75 6.65 12.19
N CYS A 73 -14.64 5.95 12.05
CA CYS A 73 -13.35 6.54 11.77
C CYS A 73 -13.15 6.66 10.25
N LEU A 74 -12.88 7.88 9.78
CA LEU A 74 -12.54 8.16 8.38
C LEU A 74 -11.04 8.37 8.26
N PHE A 75 -10.39 7.42 7.61
CA PHE A 75 -8.98 7.53 7.29
C PHE A 75 -8.84 8.01 5.85
N PRO A 76 -8.06 9.08 5.59
CA PRO A 76 -7.62 9.35 4.23
C PRO A 76 -6.87 8.12 3.72
N PRO A 77 -6.78 7.94 2.40
CA PRO A 77 -5.77 7.03 1.89
C PRO A 77 -4.47 7.43 2.57
N VAL A 78 -3.75 6.46 3.10
CA VAL A 78 -2.40 6.69 3.61
C VAL A 78 -1.57 7.21 2.43
N SER A 79 -1.58 8.51 2.25
CA SER A 79 -1.01 9.17 1.08
C SER A 79 -0.15 10.35 1.52
N GLY A 80 1.14 10.18 1.34
CA GLY A 80 2.03 11.27 0.98
C GLY A 80 2.19 12.44 1.93
N GLY A 81 2.42 12.17 3.19
CA GLY A 81 3.29 13.00 4.00
C GLY A 81 4.47 12.13 4.43
N SER A 82 5.57 12.67 4.87
CA SER A 82 6.82 11.96 5.19
C SER A 82 6.75 10.82 6.22
N ASP A 83 5.56 10.54 6.80
CA ASP A 83 5.32 9.42 7.73
C ASP A 83 4.30 8.38 7.21
N ASP A 84 3.75 8.52 5.99
CA ASP A 84 2.57 7.77 5.50
C ASP A 84 2.86 6.92 4.25
N ASP A 85 4.10 6.50 4.01
CA ASP A 85 4.38 5.55 2.93
C ASP A 85 3.84 4.16 3.31
N LEU A 86 3.16 3.49 2.38
CA LEU A 86 2.70 2.13 2.59
C LEU A 86 3.89 1.17 2.57
N VAL A 87 4.36 0.75 3.72
CA VAL A 87 5.46 -0.21 3.84
C VAL A 87 5.00 -1.41 4.66
N GLU A 88 4.96 -2.58 4.02
CA GLU A 88 4.42 -3.79 4.64
C GLU A 88 5.16 -5.05 4.19
N VAL A 89 5.32 -5.99 5.13
CA VAL A 89 5.65 -7.39 4.84
C VAL A 89 4.47 -8.23 5.29
N THR A 90 3.90 -9.04 4.39
CA THR A 90 2.64 -9.75 4.61
C THR A 90 2.68 -11.17 4.06
N ASP A 91 1.87 -12.06 4.60
CA ASP A 91 1.62 -13.41 4.08
C ASP A 91 0.40 -13.47 3.14
N ARG A 92 -0.31 -12.34 2.99
CA ARG A 92 -1.52 -12.23 2.16
C ARG A 92 -1.18 -11.92 0.71
N PRO A 93 -2.04 -12.31 -0.25
CA PRO A 93 -1.92 -11.88 -1.64
C PRO A 93 -1.82 -10.34 -1.75
N LEU A 94 -0.94 -9.87 -2.63
CA LEU A 94 -0.75 -8.45 -2.87
C LEU A 94 -1.88 -7.91 -3.75
N SER A 95 -2.30 -6.66 -3.50
CA SER A 95 -3.35 -5.97 -4.25
C SER A 95 -2.77 -4.74 -4.95
N GLU A 96 -2.81 -4.74 -6.28
CA GLU A 96 -2.44 -3.57 -7.10
C GLU A 96 -3.32 -2.37 -6.75
N GLU A 97 -4.63 -2.58 -6.63
CA GLU A 97 -5.59 -1.53 -6.28
C GLU A 97 -5.22 -0.84 -4.96
N ARG A 98 -4.83 -1.62 -3.95
CA ARG A 98 -4.40 -1.09 -2.65
C ARG A 98 -3.15 -0.23 -2.77
N LEU A 99 -2.14 -0.67 -3.54
CA LEU A 99 -0.92 0.10 -3.74
C LEU A 99 -1.17 1.37 -4.55
N LEU A 100 -1.96 1.28 -5.63
CA LEU A 100 -2.32 2.44 -6.45
C LEU A 100 -3.11 3.48 -5.64
N ALA A 101 -4.03 3.02 -4.79
CA ALA A 101 -4.76 3.90 -3.87
C ALA A 101 -3.81 4.59 -2.86
N ALA A 102 -2.84 3.84 -2.32
CA ALA A 102 -1.89 4.37 -1.34
C ALA A 102 -0.99 5.49 -1.89
N VAL A 103 -0.62 5.44 -3.17
CA VAL A 103 0.23 6.45 -3.80
C VAL A 103 -0.55 7.51 -4.58
N GLY A 104 -1.88 7.38 -4.64
CA GLY A 104 -2.74 8.33 -5.33
C GLY A 104 -2.63 9.74 -4.75
N HIS A 105 -2.35 10.76 -5.59
CA HIS A 105 -2.20 12.14 -5.15
C HIS A 105 -2.68 13.10 -6.24
N PRO A 106 -3.46 14.16 -5.90
CA PRO A 106 -3.96 15.14 -6.89
C PRO A 106 -2.87 15.87 -7.68
N GLY A 107 -1.68 16.01 -7.11
CA GLY A 107 -0.52 16.62 -7.76
C GLY A 107 0.38 15.63 -8.50
N ALA A 108 -0.03 14.37 -8.65
CA ALA A 108 0.70 13.38 -9.44
C ALA A 108 0.25 13.41 -10.90
N GLY A 109 1.19 13.60 -11.82
CA GLY A 109 0.97 13.48 -13.26
C GLY A 109 1.42 12.13 -13.81
N GLY A 110 2.13 11.32 -13.02
CA GLY A 110 2.57 9.96 -13.35
C GLY A 110 2.56 9.04 -12.13
N LEU A 111 2.16 7.80 -12.37
CA LEU A 111 2.18 6.73 -11.39
C LEU A 111 2.81 5.50 -12.05
N VAL A 112 3.77 4.88 -11.36
CA VAL A 112 4.46 3.65 -11.80
C VAL A 112 4.20 2.58 -10.77
N LEU A 113 3.76 1.41 -11.22
CA LEU A 113 3.66 0.19 -10.45
C LEU A 113 4.63 -0.84 -11.02
N PHE A 114 5.50 -1.37 -10.17
CA PHE A 114 6.30 -2.56 -10.43
C PHE A 114 5.70 -3.73 -9.67
N SER A 115 5.56 -4.87 -10.35
CA SER A 115 5.14 -6.14 -9.74
C SER A 115 6.15 -7.22 -10.10
N GLY A 116 6.81 -7.78 -9.09
CA GLY A 116 7.69 -8.94 -9.22
C GLY A 116 6.90 -10.23 -9.05
N VAL A 117 6.77 -11.00 -10.13
CA VAL A 117 5.94 -12.23 -10.17
C VAL A 117 6.80 -13.48 -10.17
N VAL A 118 6.24 -14.58 -9.68
CA VAL A 118 6.84 -15.91 -9.73
C VAL A 118 6.80 -16.43 -11.15
N ARG A 119 7.99 -16.74 -11.72
CA ARG A 119 8.14 -17.25 -13.09
C ARG A 119 8.01 -18.76 -13.13
N GLU A 120 7.54 -19.29 -14.25
CA GLU A 120 7.45 -20.72 -14.51
C GLU A 120 8.84 -21.39 -14.63
N GLU A 121 9.87 -20.62 -14.99
CA GLU A 121 11.21 -21.12 -15.25
C GLU A 121 12.29 -20.22 -14.67
N THR A 122 13.32 -20.82 -14.09
CA THR A 122 14.54 -20.15 -13.63
C THR A 122 15.77 -20.98 -14.02
N GLY A 123 16.68 -20.37 -14.80
CA GLY A 123 17.92 -21.04 -15.23
C GLY A 123 17.70 -22.33 -16.03
N GLY A 124 16.67 -22.42 -16.85
CA GLY A 124 16.33 -23.60 -17.66
C GLY A 124 15.63 -24.72 -16.85
N ARG A 125 15.29 -24.47 -15.58
CA ARG A 125 14.61 -25.45 -14.72
C ARG A 125 13.17 -25.02 -14.46
N ARG A 126 12.24 -25.96 -14.49
CA ARG A 126 10.83 -25.69 -14.19
C ARG A 126 10.62 -25.48 -12.70
N VAL A 127 10.03 -24.32 -12.36
CA VAL A 127 9.65 -23.96 -10.99
C VAL A 127 8.26 -24.53 -10.71
N LYS A 128 8.09 -25.11 -9.52
CA LYS A 128 6.77 -25.52 -9.00
C LYS A 128 6.12 -24.39 -8.20
N TYR A 129 6.87 -23.83 -7.27
CA TYR A 129 6.48 -22.71 -6.42
C TYR A 129 7.72 -22.09 -5.78
N LEU A 130 7.56 -20.92 -5.18
CA LEU A 130 8.58 -20.29 -4.35
C LEU A 130 8.11 -20.20 -2.89
N GLU A 131 9.07 -20.16 -1.98
CA GLU A 131 8.84 -19.76 -0.59
C GLU A 131 9.76 -18.59 -0.24
N TYR A 132 9.14 -17.54 0.34
CA TYR A 132 9.89 -16.40 0.86
C TYR A 132 9.86 -16.39 2.38
N GLU A 133 11.02 -16.22 2.98
CA GLU A 133 11.17 -16.03 4.41
C GLU A 133 11.78 -14.66 4.70
N ALA A 134 11.33 -14.01 5.76
CA ALA A 134 11.89 -12.75 6.22
C ALA A 134 11.70 -12.58 7.72
N HIS A 135 12.61 -11.85 8.35
CA HIS A 135 12.34 -11.26 9.66
C HIS A 135 11.49 -9.98 9.42
N ALA A 136 10.17 -10.13 9.44
CA ALA A 136 9.24 -9.08 8.99
C ALA A 136 9.48 -7.69 9.61
N PRO A 137 9.76 -7.53 10.93
CA PRO A 137 10.06 -6.21 11.49
C PRO A 137 11.32 -5.56 10.91
N MET A 138 12.38 -6.35 10.70
CA MET A 138 13.65 -5.85 10.12
C MET A 138 13.48 -5.52 8.64
N ALA A 139 12.81 -6.39 7.87
CA ALA A 139 12.53 -6.16 6.47
C ALA A 139 11.70 -4.89 6.28
N ALA A 140 10.62 -4.71 7.06
CA ALA A 140 9.80 -3.50 7.03
C ALA A 140 10.59 -2.23 7.41
N ALA A 141 11.49 -2.31 8.39
CA ALA A 141 12.35 -1.18 8.75
C ALA A 141 13.26 -0.78 7.59
N LYS A 142 13.91 -1.76 6.92
CA LYS A 142 14.74 -1.51 5.75
C LYS A 142 13.94 -0.94 4.56
N MET A 143 12.74 -1.44 4.33
CA MET A 143 11.85 -0.89 3.30
C MET A 143 11.45 0.57 3.60
N ARG A 144 11.26 0.96 4.87
CA ARG A 144 11.04 2.37 5.24
C ARG A 144 12.25 3.25 4.96
N GLU A 145 13.47 2.75 5.20
CA GLU A 145 14.70 3.45 4.83
C GLU A 145 14.76 3.70 3.31
N ILE A 146 14.35 2.74 2.50
CA ILE A 146 14.26 2.88 1.03
C ILE A 146 13.24 3.95 0.66
N ALA A 147 12.05 3.94 1.23
CA ALA A 147 11.03 4.97 0.98
C ALA A 147 11.54 6.37 1.34
N ALA A 148 12.22 6.51 2.47
CA ALA A 148 12.85 7.77 2.88
C ALA A 148 13.94 8.22 1.88
N ALA A 149 14.79 7.29 1.42
CA ALA A 149 15.82 7.58 0.42
C ALA A 149 15.23 8.02 -0.93
N VAL A 150 14.11 7.41 -1.36
CA VAL A 150 13.35 7.84 -2.54
C VAL A 150 12.92 9.30 -2.40
N ARG A 151 12.30 9.65 -1.27
CA ARG A 151 11.84 11.03 -1.01
C ARG A 151 12.97 12.03 -0.95
N GLN A 152 14.09 11.65 -0.36
CA GLN A 152 15.28 12.50 -0.30
C GLN A 152 15.87 12.75 -1.69
N ARG A 153 15.92 11.71 -2.54
CA ARG A 153 16.54 11.79 -3.87
C ARG A 153 15.64 12.45 -4.90
N TRP A 154 14.32 12.26 -4.76
CA TRP A 154 13.29 12.86 -5.63
C TRP A 154 12.24 13.61 -4.81
N PRO A 155 12.51 14.87 -4.44
CA PRO A 155 11.58 15.68 -3.63
C PRO A 155 10.21 15.91 -4.27
N GLY A 156 10.10 15.70 -5.59
CA GLY A 156 8.84 15.75 -6.34
C GLY A 156 7.92 14.54 -6.12
N VAL A 157 8.43 13.42 -5.61
CA VAL A 157 7.63 12.21 -5.35
C VAL A 157 6.51 12.51 -4.36
N ARG A 158 5.29 12.08 -4.71
CA ARG A 158 4.06 12.33 -3.93
C ARG A 158 3.65 11.16 -3.06
N GLY A 159 3.87 9.92 -3.50
CA GLY A 159 3.57 8.71 -2.76
C GLY A 159 4.56 7.60 -3.08
N VAL A 160 4.87 6.78 -2.07
CA VAL A 160 5.69 5.58 -2.18
C VAL A 160 4.97 4.44 -1.48
N ALA A 161 4.89 3.30 -2.15
CA ALA A 161 4.37 2.08 -1.55
C ALA A 161 5.34 0.92 -1.85
N LEU A 162 5.74 0.18 -0.81
CA LEU A 162 6.56 -1.01 -0.91
C LEU A 162 5.90 -2.13 -0.10
N VAL A 163 5.49 -3.19 -0.77
CA VAL A 163 4.90 -4.34 -0.10
C VAL A 163 5.59 -5.61 -0.56
N HIS A 164 6.03 -6.44 0.37
CA HIS A 164 6.63 -7.74 0.09
C HIS A 164 5.81 -8.87 0.73
N ARG A 165 5.52 -9.91 -0.07
CA ARG A 165 4.82 -11.10 0.41
C ARG A 165 5.84 -12.16 0.84
N ILE A 166 5.54 -12.84 1.95
CA ILE A 166 6.28 -13.98 2.47
C ILE A 166 5.42 -15.23 2.47
N GLY A 167 6.04 -16.40 2.73
CA GLY A 167 5.39 -17.70 2.64
C GLY A 167 5.41 -18.25 1.21
N ARG A 168 4.52 -19.20 0.94
CA ARG A 168 4.43 -19.89 -0.34
C ARG A 168 3.70 -19.05 -1.39
N LEU A 169 4.29 -19.01 -2.59
CA LEU A 169 3.73 -18.34 -3.76
C LEU A 169 3.75 -19.28 -4.97
N GLU A 170 2.61 -19.32 -5.65
CA GLU A 170 2.45 -20.08 -6.89
C GLU A 170 2.94 -19.28 -8.11
N ILE A 171 3.12 -19.97 -9.25
CA ILE A 171 3.49 -19.32 -10.52
C ILE A 171 2.46 -18.25 -10.88
N GLY A 172 2.95 -17.07 -11.28
CA GLY A 172 2.12 -15.91 -11.62
C GLY A 172 1.71 -15.05 -10.42
N GLU A 173 1.89 -15.49 -9.17
CA GLU A 173 1.62 -14.67 -8.00
C GLU A 173 2.72 -13.62 -7.78
N SER A 174 2.32 -12.47 -7.27
CA SER A 174 3.25 -11.37 -6.99
C SER A 174 3.90 -11.54 -5.62
N SER A 175 5.24 -11.48 -5.60
CA SER A 175 6.04 -11.54 -4.38
C SER A 175 6.38 -10.17 -3.81
N VAL A 176 6.50 -9.18 -4.66
CA VAL A 176 6.80 -7.79 -4.30
C VAL A 176 6.05 -6.84 -5.22
N MET A 177 5.51 -5.79 -4.65
CA MET A 177 4.96 -4.68 -5.42
C MET A 177 5.51 -3.36 -4.90
N ILE A 178 5.85 -2.47 -5.82
CA ILE A 178 6.31 -1.11 -5.53
C ILE A 178 5.51 -0.15 -6.38
N ALA A 179 4.90 0.85 -5.75
CA ALA A 179 4.25 1.92 -6.48
C ALA A 179 4.85 3.26 -6.08
N VAL A 180 5.05 4.13 -7.08
CA VAL A 180 5.55 5.50 -6.88
C VAL A 180 4.73 6.46 -7.72
N SER A 181 4.33 7.57 -7.12
CA SER A 181 3.68 8.67 -7.84
C SER A 181 4.51 9.96 -7.78
N SER A 182 4.54 10.70 -8.90
CA SER A 182 5.27 11.97 -9.03
C SER A 182 4.54 12.88 -10.03
N PRO A 183 4.75 14.21 -9.98
CA PRO A 183 4.26 15.13 -10.99
C PRO A 183 4.74 14.78 -12.41
N HIS A 184 5.94 14.22 -12.53
CA HIS A 184 6.55 13.88 -13.82
C HIS A 184 6.91 12.40 -13.88
N ARG A 185 6.58 11.75 -15.02
CA ARG A 185 6.80 10.32 -15.23
C ARG A 185 8.26 9.87 -15.07
N ALA A 186 9.22 10.69 -15.48
CA ALA A 186 10.65 10.33 -15.40
C ALA A 186 11.05 10.01 -13.96
N GLU A 187 10.73 10.92 -13.01
CA GLU A 187 11.00 10.72 -11.59
C GLU A 187 10.31 9.48 -11.04
N ALA A 188 9.05 9.22 -11.45
CA ALA A 188 8.31 8.04 -10.98
C ALA A 188 8.98 6.72 -11.43
N PHE A 189 9.45 6.64 -12.69
CA PHE A 189 10.20 5.49 -13.19
C PHE A 189 11.54 5.31 -12.48
N ASP A 190 12.33 6.38 -12.37
CA ASP A 190 13.65 6.33 -11.74
C ASP A 190 13.55 5.96 -10.27
N ALA A 191 12.60 6.54 -9.54
CA ALA A 191 12.36 6.26 -8.13
C ALA A 191 11.86 4.82 -7.90
N CYS A 192 10.96 4.32 -8.75
CA CYS A 192 10.47 2.95 -8.67
C CYS A 192 11.59 1.94 -8.94
N ARG A 193 12.43 2.18 -9.98
CA ARG A 193 13.61 1.37 -10.28
C ARG A 193 14.59 1.36 -9.09
N PHE A 194 14.94 2.53 -8.58
CA PHE A 194 15.83 2.65 -7.42
C PHE A 194 15.28 1.85 -6.24
N ALA A 195 13.99 1.95 -5.97
CA ALA A 195 13.36 1.26 -4.85
C ALA A 195 13.47 -0.26 -4.97
N ILE A 196 13.17 -0.84 -6.15
CA ILE A 196 13.27 -2.30 -6.34
C ILE A 196 14.72 -2.79 -6.33
N ASP A 197 15.64 -2.06 -6.95
CA ASP A 197 17.05 -2.44 -6.99
C ASP A 197 17.64 -2.43 -5.57
N THR A 198 17.40 -1.36 -4.81
CA THR A 198 17.86 -1.25 -3.40
C THR A 198 17.19 -2.30 -2.50
N LEU A 199 15.90 -2.59 -2.72
CA LEU A 199 15.20 -3.63 -1.95
C LEU A 199 15.87 -4.99 -2.13
N LYS A 200 16.17 -5.37 -3.37
CA LYS A 200 16.85 -6.65 -3.66
C LYS A 200 18.24 -6.75 -3.05
N GLU A 201 18.94 -5.64 -2.90
CA GLU A 201 20.30 -5.60 -2.35
C GLU A 201 20.33 -5.59 -0.81
N THR A 202 19.34 -4.96 -0.16
CA THR A 202 19.47 -4.58 1.26
C THR A 202 18.43 -5.17 2.18
N VAL A 203 17.25 -5.54 1.66
CA VAL A 203 16.16 -6.04 2.51
C VAL A 203 16.36 -7.54 2.78
N PRO A 204 16.41 -7.96 4.07
CA PRO A 204 16.65 -9.35 4.44
C PRO A 204 15.40 -10.21 4.18
N VAL A 205 15.24 -10.59 2.93
CA VAL A 205 14.25 -11.55 2.44
C VAL A 205 14.97 -12.66 1.71
N TRP A 206 14.73 -13.88 2.10
CA TRP A 206 15.32 -15.07 1.50
C TRP A 206 14.29 -15.80 0.67
N LYS A 207 14.72 -16.29 -0.49
CA LYS A 207 13.90 -17.02 -1.44
C LYS A 207 14.36 -18.46 -1.54
N LYS A 208 13.44 -19.41 -1.41
CA LYS A 208 13.67 -20.82 -1.70
C LYS A 208 12.87 -21.19 -2.94
N GLU A 209 13.54 -21.71 -3.95
CA GLU A 209 12.92 -22.16 -5.19
C GLU A 209 12.74 -23.68 -5.16
N PHE A 210 11.52 -24.13 -5.43
CA PHE A 210 11.15 -25.54 -5.52
C PHE A 210 10.96 -25.91 -6.98
N PHE A 211 11.80 -26.83 -7.43
CA PHE A 211 11.80 -27.35 -8.81
C PHE A 211 11.24 -28.76 -8.87
N GLU A 212 11.06 -29.32 -10.06
CA GLU A 212 10.65 -30.71 -10.23
C GLU A 212 11.70 -31.71 -9.72
N ASP A 213 12.96 -31.33 -9.78
CA ASP A 213 14.14 -32.11 -9.48
C ASP A 213 14.84 -31.70 -8.16
N GLY A 214 14.21 -30.93 -7.29
CA GLY A 214 14.76 -30.53 -6.00
C GLY A 214 14.46 -29.09 -5.62
N GLU A 215 15.17 -28.59 -4.60
CA GLU A 215 14.99 -27.24 -4.07
C GLU A 215 16.32 -26.52 -3.89
N VAL A 216 16.32 -25.19 -4.02
CA VAL A 216 17.52 -24.36 -3.89
C VAL A 216 17.19 -23.08 -3.11
N TRP A 217 17.99 -22.77 -2.10
CA TRP A 217 17.99 -21.46 -1.45
C TRP A 217 18.72 -20.42 -2.32
N VAL A 218 18.07 -19.32 -2.62
CA VAL A 218 18.64 -18.17 -3.30
C VAL A 218 18.77 -17.04 -2.29
N GLY A 219 20.00 -16.69 -1.90
CA GLY A 219 20.31 -15.62 -0.95
C GLY A 219 20.22 -14.23 -1.60
N LEU A 220 20.50 -13.17 -0.81
CA LEU A 220 20.50 -11.76 -1.21
C LEU A 220 21.34 -11.41 -2.45
N GLN A 221 22.24 -12.30 -2.91
CA GLN A 221 23.14 -12.09 -4.05
C GLN A 221 22.85 -13.02 -5.26
N GLY A 222 21.79 -13.80 -5.22
CA GLY A 222 21.44 -14.73 -6.28
C GLY A 222 20.44 -14.17 -7.27
N ASP A 223 20.88 -13.84 -8.45
CA ASP A 223 20.21 -13.38 -9.68
C ASP A 223 20.36 -11.88 -10.03
N CYS A 224 21.58 -11.38 -9.95
CA CYS A 224 21.94 -10.24 -10.80
C CYS A 224 22.68 -10.79 -12.03
N ASP A 225 21.98 -11.50 -12.92
CA ASP A 225 22.48 -11.68 -14.30
C ASP A 225 22.16 -10.39 -15.08
N HIS A 226 22.90 -9.33 -14.73
CA HIS A 226 22.98 -8.11 -15.54
C HIS A 226 24.01 -8.37 -16.64
N ARG A 227 23.61 -9.10 -17.69
CA ARG A 227 24.27 -9.00 -18.96
C ARG A 227 23.33 -8.38 -19.99
N HIS A 228 23.62 -7.10 -20.24
CA HIS A 228 23.31 -6.21 -21.38
C HIS A 228 21.90 -5.70 -21.54
#